data_a795c2bf669a8c653f63980650d1f65a
#
_entry.id   a795c2bf669a8c653f63980650d1f65a
#
_cell.length_a   1.000
_cell.length_b   1.000
_cell.length_c   1.000
_cell.angle_alpha   90.00
_cell.angle_beta   90.00
_cell.angle_gamma   90.00
#
_symmetry.space_group_name_H-M   'P 1'
#
loop_
_entity.id
_entity.type
_entity.pdbx_description
1 polymer ?
#
loop_
_entity_poly.entity_id
_entity_poly.type
_entity_poly.pdbx_seq_one_letter_code
_entity_poly.pdbx_strand_id
1 'polypeptide(L)'
;MASFALEHLTFSYPGQTRPALDDLTLTIPEGAVTVLCGESGSGKSTLLRQLKTCLTPHGETGGTVRFGDALLKDIPFAEQARRIGFVLQHPDDQIVTDKVFHELAFGLESLGCDEKTMRLRVAEMASYFGIADWFERDVHTLSGGQKQMLNLASVVVMRPDVLILDEPTSQLDPIAASTFLHTLRKLNEELGLTILLSEQRLEEAVPLADHLIVLERGRLLASGAPQEAAAAVRSRPIFSAMPTAARIAAALGAPEHLPLTVREGRAYLRGYAQHPLSEAKSAPAQAQPVLTVRDGWFRYAQNAPDVLRGFSLTLRPGELYALTGSNGGGKTTALGVLAGQLRL
;
A
#
# COMPACT_ATOMS: atom_id res chain seq x y z
N MET A 1 -15.43 -14.73 13.56
CA MET A 1 -14.45 -14.86 14.66
C MET A 1 -13.35 -13.84 14.44
N ALA A 2 -12.44 -13.60 15.37
CA ALA A 2 -11.31 -12.69 15.16
C ALA A 2 -10.08 -13.52 14.75
N SER A 3 -9.38 -13.09 13.69
CA SER A 3 -8.08 -13.67 13.33
C SER A 3 -7.00 -13.31 14.34
N PHE A 4 -6.99 -12.03 14.81
CA PHE A 4 -6.14 -11.58 15.90
C PHE A 4 -6.96 -10.84 16.96
N ALA A 5 -6.61 -11.06 18.22
CA ALA A 5 -7.09 -10.30 19.35
C ALA A 5 -5.87 -9.80 20.15
N LEU A 6 -5.83 -8.50 20.39
CA LEU A 6 -4.79 -7.83 21.16
C LEU A 6 -5.41 -7.28 22.44
N GLU A 7 -4.78 -7.55 23.57
CA GLU A 7 -5.24 -7.10 24.88
C GLU A 7 -4.10 -6.38 25.60
N HIS A 8 -4.31 -5.09 25.84
CA HIS A 8 -3.36 -4.21 26.54
C HIS A 8 -1.92 -4.26 25.96
N LEU A 9 -1.81 -4.40 24.62
CA LEU A 9 -0.51 -4.49 23.95
C LEU A 9 0.26 -3.19 24.12
N THR A 10 1.45 -3.28 24.71
CA THR A 10 2.42 -2.19 24.83
C THR A 10 3.75 -2.61 24.21
N PHE A 11 4.47 -1.67 23.63
CA PHE A 11 5.81 -1.92 23.12
C PHE A 11 6.68 -0.67 23.19
N SER A 12 7.90 -0.83 23.73
CA SER A 12 8.90 0.24 23.82
C SER A 12 10.22 -0.21 23.19
N TYR A 13 10.77 0.62 22.29
CA TYR A 13 12.12 0.43 21.78
C TYR A 13 13.16 0.79 22.86
N PRO A 14 14.34 0.13 22.87
CA PRO A 14 15.40 0.47 23.82
C PRO A 14 15.77 1.95 23.77
N GLY A 15 15.89 2.58 24.93
CA GLY A 15 16.30 3.97 25.05
C GLY A 15 15.22 5.01 24.69
N GLN A 16 14.02 4.60 24.31
CA GLN A 16 12.91 5.52 24.10
C GLN A 16 12.14 5.80 25.40
N THR A 17 11.78 7.05 25.62
CA THR A 17 11.00 7.49 26.81
C THR A 17 9.49 7.30 26.64
N ARG A 18 9.03 7.10 25.40
CA ARG A 18 7.62 6.88 25.08
C ARG A 18 7.45 5.54 24.38
N PRO A 19 6.42 4.77 24.73
CA PRO A 19 6.13 3.53 24.03
C PRO A 19 5.73 3.81 22.58
N ALA A 20 6.16 2.92 21.68
CA ALA A 20 5.73 2.94 20.28
C ALA A 20 4.30 2.39 20.11
N LEU A 21 3.89 1.48 21.02
CA LEU A 21 2.50 1.03 21.20
C LEU A 21 2.13 1.22 22.66
N ASP A 22 0.98 1.84 22.92
CA ASP A 22 0.57 2.28 24.24
C ASP A 22 -0.86 1.80 24.52
N ASP A 23 -0.97 0.70 25.25
CA ASP A 23 -2.23 0.09 25.72
C ASP A 23 -3.24 -0.19 24.60
N LEU A 24 -2.79 -0.90 23.55
CA LEU A 24 -3.66 -1.27 22.44
C LEU A 24 -4.52 -2.48 22.76
N THR A 25 -5.84 -2.29 22.74
CA THR A 25 -6.83 -3.38 22.81
C THR A 25 -7.70 -3.28 21.57
N LEU A 26 -7.59 -4.28 20.67
CA LEU A 26 -8.34 -4.34 19.41
C LEU A 26 -8.44 -5.77 18.87
N THR A 27 -9.36 -5.97 17.92
CA THR A 27 -9.52 -7.23 17.20
C THR A 27 -9.42 -7.01 15.70
N ILE A 28 -8.87 -7.99 14.98
CA ILE A 28 -8.83 -8.03 13.52
C ILE A 28 -9.81 -9.12 13.08
N PRO A 29 -10.89 -8.75 12.36
CA PRO A 29 -11.91 -9.72 11.93
C PRO A 29 -11.35 -10.74 10.93
N GLU A 30 -11.79 -11.99 11.06
CA GLU A 30 -11.47 -13.07 10.12
C GLU A 30 -12.19 -12.84 8.78
N GLY A 31 -11.52 -13.15 7.67
CA GLY A 31 -12.07 -13.03 6.31
C GLY A 31 -12.30 -11.60 5.83
N ALA A 32 -11.88 -10.59 6.59
CA ALA A 32 -12.06 -9.18 6.27
C ALA A 32 -10.80 -8.55 5.70
N VAL A 33 -10.97 -7.49 4.92
CA VAL A 33 -9.91 -6.53 4.57
C VAL A 33 -9.88 -5.44 5.62
N THR A 34 -8.85 -5.46 6.46
CA THR A 34 -8.62 -4.43 7.50
C THR A 34 -7.54 -3.46 7.05
N VAL A 35 -7.86 -2.18 7.02
CA VAL A 35 -6.90 -1.10 6.76
C VAL A 35 -6.47 -0.46 8.06
N LEU A 36 -5.16 -0.44 8.29
CA LEU A 36 -4.51 0.24 9.42
C LEU A 36 -3.93 1.56 8.93
N CYS A 37 -4.42 2.67 9.44
CA CYS A 37 -3.94 4.00 9.07
C CYS A 37 -3.51 4.83 10.29
N GLY A 38 -2.82 5.93 10.02
CA GLY A 38 -2.25 6.83 11.01
C GLY A 38 -1.08 7.60 10.41
N GLU A 39 -0.69 8.69 11.05
CA GLU A 39 0.47 9.48 10.64
C GLU A 39 1.76 8.64 10.63
N SER A 40 2.80 9.14 9.96
CA SER A 40 4.13 8.52 10.04
C SER A 40 4.60 8.52 11.50
N GLY A 41 5.16 7.40 11.97
CA GLY A 41 5.55 7.23 13.37
C GLY A 41 4.41 6.94 14.34
N SER A 42 3.17 6.70 13.89
CA SER A 42 2.05 6.36 14.78
C SER A 42 2.08 4.94 15.36
N GLY A 43 3.07 4.10 14.97
CA GLY A 43 3.22 2.74 15.47
C GLY A 43 2.70 1.63 14.53
N LYS A 44 2.24 1.95 13.30
CA LYS A 44 1.67 0.95 12.36
C LYS A 44 2.59 -0.24 12.10
N SER A 45 3.80 0.00 11.60
CA SER A 45 4.77 -1.07 11.29
C SER A 45 5.18 -1.84 12.55
N THR A 46 5.28 -1.16 13.70
CA THR A 46 5.54 -1.82 14.98
C THR A 46 4.40 -2.76 15.34
N LEU A 47 3.14 -2.33 15.21
CA LEU A 47 1.97 -3.17 15.45
C LEU A 47 1.95 -4.38 14.53
N LEU A 48 2.13 -4.19 13.21
CA LEU A 48 2.14 -5.29 12.24
C LEU A 48 3.19 -6.34 12.57
N ARG A 49 4.39 -5.91 12.97
CA ARG A 49 5.50 -6.81 13.35
C ARG A 49 5.24 -7.57 14.65
N GLN A 50 4.42 -7.06 15.57
CA GLN A 50 4.01 -7.79 16.76
C GLN A 50 3.08 -8.98 16.46
N LEU A 51 2.48 -9.03 15.28
CA LEU A 51 1.59 -10.11 14.84
C LEU A 51 2.31 -11.31 14.23
N LYS A 52 3.65 -11.28 14.15
CA LYS A 52 4.48 -12.40 13.71
C LYS A 52 5.79 -12.43 14.52
N THR A 53 5.93 -13.40 15.39
CA THR A 53 6.98 -13.40 16.43
C THR A 53 8.41 -13.25 15.89
N CYS A 54 8.72 -13.79 14.70
CA CYS A 54 10.02 -13.64 14.07
C CYS A 54 10.33 -12.22 13.57
N LEU A 55 9.33 -11.35 13.45
CA LEU A 55 9.47 -9.97 13.01
C LEU A 55 9.37 -8.98 14.17
N THR A 56 9.03 -9.46 15.38
CA THR A 56 8.95 -8.61 16.57
C THR A 56 10.27 -7.89 16.79
N PRO A 57 10.29 -6.55 16.83
CA PRO A 57 11.51 -5.80 17.08
C PRO A 57 12.07 -6.07 18.48
N HIS A 58 13.37 -5.83 18.65
CA HIS A 58 13.96 -5.86 19.99
C HIS A 58 13.42 -4.71 20.85
N GLY A 59 12.95 -5.02 22.06
CA GLY A 59 12.34 -4.05 22.97
C GLY A 59 11.52 -4.74 24.08
N GLU A 60 10.84 -3.92 24.86
CA GLU A 60 9.97 -4.39 25.94
C GLU A 60 8.52 -4.48 25.46
N THR A 61 7.94 -5.67 25.54
CA THR A 61 6.55 -5.95 25.14
C THR A 61 5.71 -6.29 26.37
N GLY A 62 4.56 -5.65 26.54
CA GLY A 62 3.54 -6.01 27.53
C GLY A 62 2.21 -6.37 26.87
N GLY A 63 1.30 -6.96 27.63
CA GLY A 63 -0.02 -7.39 27.12
C GLY A 63 0.03 -8.75 26.40
N THR A 64 -1.02 -9.08 25.66
CA THR A 64 -1.17 -10.36 24.96
C THR A 64 -1.61 -10.17 23.51
N VAL A 65 -1.10 -11.05 22.63
CA VAL A 65 -1.56 -11.20 21.25
C VAL A 65 -2.01 -12.64 21.06
N ARG A 66 -3.24 -12.81 20.63
CA ARG A 66 -3.81 -14.11 20.26
C ARG A 66 -3.99 -14.20 18.74
N PHE A 67 -3.76 -15.40 18.21
CA PHE A 67 -4.08 -15.76 16.83
C PHE A 67 -5.11 -16.90 16.87
N GLY A 68 -6.32 -16.61 16.47
CA GLY A 68 -7.46 -17.48 16.79
C GLY A 68 -7.60 -17.65 18.32
N ASP A 69 -7.68 -18.88 18.78
CA ASP A 69 -7.85 -19.20 20.21
C ASP A 69 -6.52 -19.33 20.97
N ALA A 70 -5.37 -19.33 20.29
CA ALA A 70 -4.06 -19.55 20.88
C ALA A 70 -3.30 -18.23 21.14
N LEU A 71 -2.46 -18.18 22.18
CA LEU A 71 -1.49 -17.10 22.32
C LEU A 71 -0.44 -17.20 21.21
N LEU A 72 -0.20 -16.12 20.50
CA LEU A 72 0.71 -16.11 19.35
C LEU A 72 2.12 -16.61 19.70
N LYS A 73 2.62 -16.26 20.88
CA LYS A 73 3.93 -16.71 21.38
C LYS A 73 4.05 -18.22 21.60
N ASP A 74 2.92 -18.91 21.81
CA ASP A 74 2.88 -20.35 22.07
C ASP A 74 2.71 -21.16 20.77
N ILE A 75 2.44 -20.50 19.65
CA ILE A 75 2.33 -21.14 18.32
C ILE A 75 3.73 -21.40 17.76
N PRO A 76 4.08 -22.64 17.36
CA PRO A 76 5.37 -22.97 16.79
C PRO A 76 5.72 -22.08 15.58
N PHE A 77 6.99 -21.72 15.45
CA PHE A 77 7.47 -20.86 14.37
C PHE A 77 7.08 -21.37 12.97
N ALA A 78 7.23 -22.66 12.71
CA ALA A 78 6.86 -23.27 11.42
C ALA A 78 5.35 -23.12 11.11
N GLU A 79 4.50 -23.19 12.12
CA GLU A 79 3.07 -22.97 11.97
C GLU A 79 2.75 -21.49 11.70
N GLN A 80 3.38 -20.55 12.42
CA GLN A 80 3.26 -19.12 12.13
C GLN A 80 3.76 -18.79 10.71
N ALA A 81 4.87 -19.38 10.27
CA ALA A 81 5.43 -19.17 8.94
C ALA A 81 4.44 -19.59 7.84
N ARG A 82 3.71 -20.69 8.05
CA ARG A 82 2.71 -21.20 7.12
C ARG A 82 1.41 -20.40 7.14
N ARG A 83 0.92 -20.03 8.32
CA ARG A 83 -0.42 -19.46 8.51
C ARG A 83 -0.47 -17.93 8.43
N ILE A 84 0.64 -17.24 8.71
CA ILE A 84 0.72 -15.78 8.73
C ILE A 84 1.70 -15.34 7.65
N GLY A 85 1.15 -14.91 6.50
CA GLY A 85 1.92 -14.27 5.43
C GLY A 85 2.29 -12.84 5.79
N PHE A 86 3.49 -12.39 5.41
CA PHE A 86 3.91 -11.01 5.62
C PHE A 86 4.59 -10.47 4.35
N VAL A 87 4.16 -9.29 3.90
CA VAL A 87 4.75 -8.56 2.78
C VAL A 87 5.37 -7.27 3.31
N LEU A 88 6.67 -7.11 3.09
CA LEU A 88 7.44 -5.97 3.55
C LEU A 88 7.19 -4.72 2.69
N GLN A 89 7.52 -3.56 3.24
CA GLN A 89 7.39 -2.26 2.57
C GLN A 89 8.29 -2.16 1.33
N HIS A 90 9.52 -2.66 1.41
CA HIS A 90 10.49 -2.63 0.33
C HIS A 90 10.60 -4.02 -0.31
N PRO A 91 10.22 -4.16 -1.59
CA PRO A 91 10.26 -5.47 -2.26
C PRO A 91 11.65 -6.11 -2.26
N ASP A 92 12.69 -5.33 -2.45
CA ASP A 92 14.07 -5.82 -2.53
C ASP A 92 14.59 -6.40 -1.20
N ASP A 93 14.00 -6.02 -0.06
CA ASP A 93 14.36 -6.57 1.26
C ASP A 93 13.77 -7.97 1.50
N GLN A 94 12.79 -8.38 0.68
CA GLN A 94 12.08 -9.65 0.83
C GLN A 94 12.52 -10.70 -0.19
N ILE A 95 12.89 -10.28 -1.40
CA ILE A 95 13.31 -11.17 -2.49
C ILE A 95 14.65 -11.81 -2.15
N VAL A 96 14.72 -13.14 -2.24
CA VAL A 96 15.89 -13.93 -1.84
C VAL A 96 16.58 -14.59 -3.03
N THR A 97 15.85 -14.85 -4.11
CA THR A 97 16.33 -15.62 -5.25
C THR A 97 16.59 -14.75 -6.49
N ASP A 98 17.23 -15.32 -7.50
CA ASP A 98 17.60 -14.64 -8.74
C ASP A 98 16.52 -14.71 -9.83
N LYS A 99 15.68 -15.76 -9.81
CA LYS A 99 14.64 -16.03 -10.81
C LYS A 99 13.24 -15.95 -10.21
N VAL A 100 12.27 -15.51 -11.02
CA VAL A 100 10.86 -15.41 -10.62
C VAL A 100 10.30 -16.75 -10.15
N PHE A 101 10.54 -17.83 -10.88
CA PHE A 101 10.00 -19.15 -10.49
C PHE A 101 10.65 -19.71 -9.21
N HIS A 102 11.95 -19.43 -8.97
CA HIS A 102 12.61 -19.78 -7.73
C HIS A 102 11.98 -19.03 -6.55
N GLU A 103 11.72 -17.73 -6.71
CA GLU A 103 11.09 -16.91 -5.68
C GLU A 103 9.69 -17.41 -5.30
N LEU A 104 8.89 -17.83 -6.29
CA LEU A 104 7.59 -18.44 -6.04
C LEU A 104 7.68 -19.79 -5.33
N ALA A 105 8.71 -20.58 -5.61
CA ALA A 105 8.91 -21.91 -5.02
C ALA A 105 9.55 -21.88 -3.63
N PHE A 106 10.35 -20.84 -3.32
CA PHE A 106 11.21 -20.75 -2.14
C PHE A 106 10.47 -21.00 -0.81
N GLY A 107 9.30 -20.35 -0.64
CA GLY A 107 8.49 -20.52 0.58
C GLY A 107 7.95 -21.94 0.72
N LEU A 108 7.52 -22.56 -0.37
CA LEU A 108 7.02 -23.94 -0.38
C LEU A 108 8.12 -24.96 -0.09
N GLU A 109 9.31 -24.75 -0.65
CA GLU A 109 10.49 -25.57 -0.38
C GLU A 109 10.89 -25.49 1.10
N SER A 110 10.93 -24.28 1.65
CA SER A 110 11.21 -24.03 3.07
C SER A 110 10.19 -24.69 4.01
N LEU A 111 8.94 -24.86 3.56
CA LEU A 111 7.91 -25.59 4.29
C LEU A 111 7.95 -27.11 4.07
N GLY A 112 8.88 -27.63 3.28
CA GLY A 112 9.04 -29.05 2.99
C GLY A 112 7.97 -29.64 2.09
N CYS A 113 7.35 -28.83 1.21
CA CYS A 113 6.37 -29.32 0.25
C CYS A 113 7.05 -30.26 -0.77
N ASP A 114 6.33 -31.30 -1.21
CA ASP A 114 6.80 -32.19 -2.27
C ASP A 114 6.83 -31.47 -3.64
N GLU A 115 7.69 -31.96 -4.54
CA GLU A 115 7.93 -31.33 -5.85
C GLU A 115 6.64 -31.20 -6.69
N LYS A 116 5.78 -32.19 -6.66
CA LYS A 116 4.53 -32.18 -7.44
C LYS A 116 3.59 -31.09 -6.93
N THR A 117 3.44 -30.95 -5.62
CA THR A 117 2.65 -29.91 -4.97
C THR A 117 3.24 -28.53 -5.26
N MET A 118 4.57 -28.38 -5.19
CA MET A 118 5.25 -27.10 -5.49
C MET A 118 4.98 -26.69 -6.95
N ARG A 119 5.22 -27.56 -7.91
CA ARG A 119 4.98 -27.29 -9.34
C ARG A 119 3.55 -26.86 -9.62
N LEU A 120 2.57 -27.56 -9.02
CA LEU A 120 1.16 -27.23 -9.21
C LEU A 120 0.83 -25.85 -8.64
N ARG A 121 1.17 -25.58 -7.37
CA ARG A 121 0.86 -24.32 -6.71
C ARG A 121 1.55 -23.12 -7.37
N VAL A 122 2.81 -23.27 -7.76
CA VAL A 122 3.57 -22.22 -8.47
C VAL A 122 2.92 -21.91 -9.82
N ALA A 123 2.51 -22.92 -10.60
CA ALA A 123 1.83 -22.73 -11.86
C ALA A 123 0.45 -22.06 -11.68
N GLU A 124 -0.32 -22.49 -10.69
CA GLU A 124 -1.61 -21.85 -10.34
C GLU A 124 -1.43 -20.37 -10.01
N MET A 125 -0.47 -20.03 -9.14
CA MET A 125 -0.22 -18.65 -8.74
C MET A 125 0.36 -17.82 -9.88
N ALA A 126 1.28 -18.35 -10.69
CA ALA A 126 1.80 -17.65 -11.86
C ALA A 126 0.67 -17.27 -12.83
N SER A 127 -0.29 -18.19 -13.05
CA SER A 127 -1.48 -17.92 -13.84
C SER A 127 -2.42 -16.90 -13.18
N TYR A 128 -2.70 -17.07 -11.89
CA TYR A 128 -3.61 -16.21 -11.13
C TYR A 128 -3.18 -14.73 -11.12
N PHE A 129 -1.89 -14.51 -10.89
CA PHE A 129 -1.28 -13.16 -10.86
C PHE A 129 -0.89 -12.64 -12.25
N GLY A 130 -1.06 -13.41 -13.31
CA GLY A 130 -0.68 -13.03 -14.67
C GLY A 130 0.83 -12.82 -14.86
N ILE A 131 1.65 -13.55 -14.11
CA ILE A 131 3.11 -13.42 -14.11
C ILE A 131 3.81 -14.55 -14.90
N ALA A 132 3.06 -15.36 -15.64
CA ALA A 132 3.61 -16.47 -16.42
C ALA A 132 4.67 -16.02 -17.44
N ASP A 133 4.50 -14.85 -18.06
CA ASP A 133 5.45 -14.28 -19.02
C ASP A 133 6.78 -13.84 -18.38
N TRP A 134 6.83 -13.74 -17.05
CA TRP A 134 8.05 -13.37 -16.32
C TRP A 134 8.76 -14.57 -15.70
N PHE A 135 8.19 -15.75 -15.80
CA PHE A 135 8.58 -16.95 -15.06
C PHE A 135 10.07 -17.25 -15.10
N GLU A 136 10.68 -17.14 -16.30
CA GLU A 136 12.10 -17.39 -16.54
C GLU A 136 13.00 -16.14 -16.36
N ARG A 137 12.39 -14.98 -16.05
CA ARG A 137 13.15 -13.72 -15.96
C ARG A 137 13.94 -13.63 -14.67
N ASP A 138 15.06 -12.88 -14.76
CA ASP A 138 15.79 -12.42 -13.58
C ASP A 138 14.98 -11.38 -12.80
N VAL A 139 14.89 -11.55 -11.50
CA VAL A 139 14.15 -10.64 -10.62
C VAL A 139 14.67 -9.21 -10.72
N HIS A 140 15.98 -9.03 -10.93
CA HIS A 140 16.59 -7.70 -11.09
C HIS A 140 16.10 -6.93 -12.33
N THR A 141 15.52 -7.62 -13.32
CA THR A 141 14.96 -6.99 -14.53
C THR A 141 13.52 -6.51 -14.34
N LEU A 142 12.90 -6.84 -13.23
CA LEU A 142 11.52 -6.46 -12.91
C LEU A 142 11.42 -5.00 -12.47
N SER A 143 10.31 -4.34 -12.83
CA SER A 143 9.96 -3.03 -12.25
C SER A 143 9.59 -3.18 -10.78
N GLY A 144 9.59 -2.07 -10.01
CA GLY A 144 9.18 -2.07 -8.60
C GLY A 144 7.78 -2.64 -8.39
N GLY A 145 6.82 -2.32 -9.26
CA GLY A 145 5.46 -2.88 -9.20
C GLY A 145 5.42 -4.37 -9.50
N GLN A 146 6.23 -4.85 -10.43
CA GLN A 146 6.36 -6.28 -10.72
C GLN A 146 7.00 -7.04 -9.55
N LYS A 147 8.04 -6.48 -8.93
CA LYS A 147 8.66 -7.06 -7.72
C LYS A 147 7.67 -7.15 -6.57
N GLN A 148 6.87 -6.10 -6.34
CA GLN A 148 5.86 -6.11 -5.28
C GLN A 148 4.77 -7.16 -5.55
N MET A 149 4.34 -7.32 -6.81
CA MET A 149 3.41 -8.37 -7.20
C MET A 149 4.01 -9.77 -7.03
N LEU A 150 5.29 -9.95 -7.35
CA LEU A 150 6.01 -11.20 -7.12
C LEU A 150 6.09 -11.54 -5.63
N ASN A 151 6.42 -10.57 -4.76
CA ASN A 151 6.41 -10.77 -3.30
C ASN A 151 5.04 -11.16 -2.77
N LEU A 152 3.98 -10.53 -3.27
CA LEU A 152 2.63 -10.92 -2.92
C LEU A 152 2.35 -12.38 -3.33
N ALA A 153 2.68 -12.74 -4.57
CA ALA A 153 2.47 -14.07 -5.11
C ALA A 153 3.28 -15.14 -4.35
N SER A 154 4.55 -14.86 -4.00
CA SER A 154 5.44 -15.78 -3.25
C SER A 154 4.96 -16.05 -1.81
N VAL A 155 4.20 -15.10 -1.23
CA VAL A 155 3.56 -15.31 0.07
C VAL A 155 2.22 -16.04 -0.08
N VAL A 156 1.39 -15.66 -1.05
CA VAL A 156 0.06 -16.26 -1.24
C VAL A 156 0.14 -17.73 -1.70
N VAL A 157 1.19 -18.13 -2.43
CA VAL A 157 1.41 -19.53 -2.86
C VAL A 157 1.48 -20.51 -1.68
N MET A 158 1.90 -20.04 -0.50
CA MET A 158 1.92 -20.83 0.74
C MET A 158 0.53 -21.05 1.33
N ARG A 159 -0.51 -20.35 0.82
CA ARG A 159 -1.90 -20.38 1.28
C ARG A 159 -2.01 -20.03 2.78
N PRO A 160 -1.59 -18.83 3.19
CA PRO A 160 -1.72 -18.39 4.58
C PRO A 160 -3.20 -18.17 4.94
N ASP A 161 -3.51 -18.20 6.26
CA ASP A 161 -4.84 -17.82 6.78
C ASP A 161 -4.99 -16.30 6.82
N VAL A 162 -3.89 -15.59 7.08
CA VAL A 162 -3.83 -14.13 7.18
C VAL A 162 -2.64 -13.60 6.38
N LEU A 163 -2.86 -12.50 5.67
CA LEU A 163 -1.85 -11.74 4.95
C LEU A 163 -1.70 -10.36 5.59
N ILE A 164 -0.50 -10.07 6.07
CA ILE A 164 -0.12 -8.78 6.66
C ILE A 164 0.76 -8.04 5.64
N LEU A 165 0.46 -6.76 5.37
CA LEU A 165 1.22 -5.94 4.43
C LEU A 165 1.59 -4.59 5.06
N ASP A 166 2.87 -4.26 5.06
CA ASP A 166 3.37 -2.99 5.61
C ASP A 166 3.61 -1.98 4.48
N GLU A 167 2.71 -1.00 4.32
CA GLU A 167 2.73 0.06 3.30
C GLU A 167 3.09 -0.44 1.88
N PRO A 168 2.39 -1.48 1.35
CA PRO A 168 2.80 -2.18 0.14
C PRO A 168 2.76 -1.32 -1.12
N THR A 169 2.02 -0.20 -1.11
CA THR A 169 1.89 0.68 -2.29
C THR A 169 2.80 1.89 -2.25
N SER A 170 3.61 2.06 -1.20
CA SER A 170 4.41 3.27 -0.97
C SER A 170 5.38 3.61 -2.11
N GLN A 171 5.93 2.60 -2.80
CA GLN A 171 6.88 2.76 -3.91
C GLN A 171 6.24 2.62 -5.29
N LEU A 172 4.93 2.36 -5.35
CA LEU A 172 4.22 2.14 -6.60
C LEU A 172 3.73 3.47 -7.20
N ASP A 173 3.71 3.53 -8.53
CA ASP A 173 2.97 4.58 -9.21
C ASP A 173 1.44 4.39 -8.99
N PRO A 174 0.62 5.41 -9.25
CA PRO A 174 -0.81 5.33 -8.95
C PRO A 174 -1.53 4.16 -9.64
N ILE A 175 -1.15 3.81 -10.87
CA ILE A 175 -1.78 2.72 -11.62
C ILE A 175 -1.41 1.37 -11.01
N ALA A 176 -0.13 1.16 -10.73
CA ALA A 176 0.35 -0.07 -10.09
C ALA A 176 -0.22 -0.22 -8.67
N ALA A 177 -0.32 0.88 -7.90
CA ALA A 177 -0.90 0.89 -6.56
C ALA A 177 -2.38 0.47 -6.60
N SER A 178 -3.17 1.08 -7.49
CA SER A 178 -4.58 0.74 -7.68
C SER A 178 -4.75 -0.73 -8.08
N THR A 179 -3.97 -1.21 -9.05
CA THR A 179 -3.99 -2.63 -9.47
C THR A 179 -3.65 -3.56 -8.30
N PHE A 180 -2.64 -3.22 -7.49
CA PHE A 180 -2.23 -4.00 -6.33
C PHE A 180 -3.34 -4.09 -5.29
N LEU A 181 -3.96 -2.97 -4.91
CA LEU A 181 -5.06 -2.93 -3.94
C LEU A 181 -6.28 -3.72 -4.42
N HIS A 182 -6.64 -3.61 -5.70
CA HIS A 182 -7.72 -4.41 -6.28
C HIS A 182 -7.38 -5.91 -6.29
N THR A 183 -6.12 -6.28 -6.50
CA THR A 183 -5.66 -7.68 -6.40
C THR A 183 -5.83 -8.19 -4.97
N LEU A 184 -5.52 -7.39 -3.95
CA LEU A 184 -5.77 -7.77 -2.55
C LEU A 184 -7.26 -8.00 -2.29
N ARG A 185 -8.14 -7.11 -2.77
CA ARG A 185 -9.59 -7.30 -2.62
C ARG A 185 -10.06 -8.58 -3.31
N LYS A 186 -9.58 -8.86 -4.51
CA LYS A 186 -9.87 -10.10 -5.24
C LYS A 186 -9.41 -11.34 -4.48
N LEU A 187 -8.21 -11.33 -3.89
CA LEU A 187 -7.71 -12.43 -3.05
C LEU A 187 -8.61 -12.68 -1.83
N ASN A 188 -9.09 -11.61 -1.19
CA ASN A 188 -10.02 -11.73 -0.09
C ASN A 188 -11.35 -12.36 -0.53
N GLU A 189 -11.95 -11.87 -1.62
CA GLU A 189 -13.26 -12.32 -2.12
C GLU A 189 -13.23 -13.75 -2.67
N GLU A 190 -12.18 -14.13 -3.40
CA GLU A 190 -12.10 -15.45 -4.05
C GLU A 190 -11.50 -16.55 -3.17
N LEU A 191 -10.55 -16.19 -2.29
CA LEU A 191 -9.85 -17.17 -1.44
C LEU A 191 -10.27 -17.10 0.04
N GLY A 192 -11.09 -16.13 0.43
CA GLY A 192 -11.49 -15.93 1.82
C GLY A 192 -10.33 -15.48 2.73
N LEU A 193 -9.25 -14.96 2.14
CA LEU A 193 -8.02 -14.59 2.85
C LEU A 193 -8.28 -13.38 3.75
N THR A 194 -7.94 -13.47 5.03
CA THR A 194 -7.92 -12.30 5.91
C THR A 194 -6.76 -11.39 5.53
N ILE A 195 -7.02 -10.11 5.35
CA ILE A 195 -6.00 -9.13 4.94
C ILE A 195 -5.92 -8.00 5.96
N LEU A 196 -4.71 -7.75 6.44
CA LEU A 196 -4.38 -6.58 7.26
C LEU A 196 -3.29 -5.79 6.55
N LEU A 197 -3.59 -4.57 6.12
CA LEU A 197 -2.60 -3.72 5.46
C LEU A 197 -2.49 -2.36 6.14
N SER A 198 -1.26 -1.88 6.35
CA SER A 198 -1.03 -0.48 6.65
C SER A 198 -0.96 0.32 5.35
N GLU A 199 -1.59 1.50 5.32
CA GLU A 199 -1.58 2.37 4.15
C GLU A 199 -1.60 3.85 4.54
N GLN A 200 -0.95 4.66 3.68
CA GLN A 200 -1.00 6.11 3.74
C GLN A 200 -1.90 6.70 2.64
N ARG A 201 -2.08 5.97 1.53
CA ARG A 201 -2.96 6.35 0.41
C ARG A 201 -4.40 5.95 0.69
N LEU A 202 -5.05 6.66 1.59
CA LEU A 202 -6.38 6.29 2.10
C LEU A 202 -7.50 6.50 1.08
N GLU A 203 -7.30 7.33 0.05
CA GLU A 203 -8.26 7.56 -1.03
C GLU A 203 -8.71 6.26 -1.72
N GLU A 204 -7.75 5.32 -1.92
CA GLU A 204 -8.01 4.06 -2.61
C GLU A 204 -8.20 2.89 -1.64
N ALA A 205 -7.48 2.88 -0.51
CA ALA A 205 -7.49 1.77 0.42
C ALA A 205 -8.76 1.71 1.28
N VAL A 206 -9.22 2.86 1.81
CA VAL A 206 -10.38 2.90 2.71
C VAL A 206 -11.69 2.44 2.03
N PRO A 207 -11.98 2.80 0.76
CA PRO A 207 -13.17 2.28 0.07
C PRO A 207 -13.19 0.76 -0.14
N LEU A 208 -12.03 0.10 -0.08
CA LEU A 208 -11.90 -1.36 -0.23
C LEU A 208 -11.95 -2.11 1.10
N ALA A 209 -11.89 -1.38 2.23
CA ALA A 209 -11.84 -1.97 3.55
C ALA A 209 -13.21 -2.42 4.06
N ASP A 210 -13.25 -3.55 4.77
CA ASP A 210 -14.38 -3.99 5.59
C ASP A 210 -14.24 -3.47 7.03
N HIS A 211 -12.97 -3.22 7.47
CA HIS A 211 -12.65 -2.72 8.80
C HIS A 211 -11.54 -1.67 8.73
N LEU A 212 -11.66 -0.60 9.48
CA LEU A 212 -10.66 0.47 9.56
C LEU A 212 -10.15 0.61 10.99
N ILE A 213 -8.83 0.62 11.15
CA ILE A 213 -8.13 0.89 12.41
C ILE A 213 -7.32 2.17 12.24
N VAL A 214 -7.51 3.13 13.13
CA VAL A 214 -6.77 4.40 13.12
C VAL A 214 -5.90 4.50 14.36
N LEU A 215 -4.59 4.67 14.16
CA LEU A 215 -3.61 4.86 15.22
C LEU A 215 -3.11 6.30 15.28
N GLU A 216 -2.96 6.81 16.49
CA GLU A 216 -2.31 8.08 16.77
C GLU A 216 -1.31 7.91 17.91
N ARG A 217 -0.03 8.14 17.66
CA ARG A 217 1.04 8.10 18.68
C ARG A 217 1.05 6.83 19.55
N GLY A 218 0.91 5.68 18.90
CA GLY A 218 0.92 4.38 19.57
C GLY A 218 -0.42 3.97 20.21
N ARG A 219 -1.46 4.79 20.15
CA ARG A 219 -2.78 4.52 20.74
C ARG A 219 -3.85 4.28 19.67
N LEU A 220 -4.83 3.49 20.01
CA LEU A 220 -6.02 3.28 19.19
C LEU A 220 -6.91 4.54 19.28
N LEU A 221 -7.15 5.17 18.13
CA LEU A 221 -8.01 6.33 18.02
C LEU A 221 -9.44 5.94 17.61
N ALA A 222 -9.55 5.02 16.64
CA ALA A 222 -10.82 4.46 16.19
C ALA A 222 -10.61 3.06 15.59
N SER A 223 -11.63 2.21 15.73
CA SER A 223 -11.68 0.88 15.12
C SER A 223 -13.13 0.50 14.84
N GLY A 224 -13.44 0.01 13.65
CA GLY A 224 -14.80 -0.39 13.28
C GLY A 224 -15.07 -0.33 11.78
N ALA A 225 -16.34 -0.23 11.43
CA ALA A 225 -16.75 -0.01 10.05
C ALA A 225 -16.08 1.26 9.48
N PRO A 226 -15.61 1.26 8.22
CA PRO A 226 -14.82 2.37 7.68
C PRO A 226 -15.52 3.73 7.77
N GLN A 227 -16.84 3.80 7.57
CA GLN A 227 -17.62 5.03 7.68
C GLN A 227 -17.63 5.58 9.12
N GLU A 228 -17.80 4.71 10.11
CA GLU A 228 -17.86 5.07 11.53
C GLU A 228 -16.49 5.49 12.04
N ALA A 229 -15.45 4.70 11.73
CA ALA A 229 -14.08 5.02 12.13
C ALA A 229 -13.58 6.32 11.48
N ALA A 230 -13.90 6.57 10.20
CA ALA A 230 -13.61 7.85 9.55
C ALA A 230 -14.35 9.02 10.19
N ALA A 231 -15.63 8.83 10.59
CA ALA A 231 -16.41 9.85 11.27
C ALA A 231 -15.84 10.18 12.66
N ALA A 232 -15.38 9.18 13.41
CA ALA A 232 -14.79 9.34 14.73
C ALA A 232 -13.51 10.21 14.73
N VAL A 233 -12.76 10.21 13.62
CA VAL A 233 -11.51 10.96 13.49
C VAL A 233 -11.66 12.31 12.76
N ARG A 234 -12.87 12.79 12.54
CA ARG A 234 -13.17 14.00 11.77
C ARG A 234 -12.43 15.25 12.26
N SER A 235 -12.22 15.39 13.55
CA SER A 235 -11.52 16.53 14.17
C SER A 235 -9.99 16.33 14.23
N ARG A 236 -9.47 15.22 13.73
CA ARG A 236 -8.05 14.88 13.81
C ARG A 236 -7.32 15.18 12.51
N PRO A 237 -6.01 15.48 12.54
CA PRO A 237 -5.21 15.76 11.33
C PRO A 237 -5.29 14.65 10.29
N ILE A 238 -5.34 13.39 10.70
CA ILE A 238 -5.45 12.21 9.81
C ILE A 238 -6.68 12.27 8.90
N PHE A 239 -7.74 12.99 9.30
CA PHE A 239 -8.94 13.13 8.47
C PHE A 239 -8.65 13.80 7.12
N SER A 240 -7.62 14.63 7.03
CA SER A 240 -7.20 15.25 5.76
C SER A 240 -6.73 14.23 4.72
N ALA A 241 -6.32 13.03 5.14
CA ALA A 241 -5.93 11.93 4.27
C ALA A 241 -7.10 10.99 3.90
N MET A 242 -8.28 11.14 4.54
CA MET A 242 -9.46 10.32 4.23
C MET A 242 -9.97 10.58 2.80
N PRO A 243 -10.76 9.68 2.22
CA PRO A 243 -11.29 9.82 0.87
C PRO A 243 -11.93 11.18 0.63
N THR A 244 -11.71 11.73 -0.56
CA THR A 244 -12.18 13.07 -0.95
C THR A 244 -13.69 13.22 -0.77
N ALA A 245 -14.46 12.15 -1.06
CA ALA A 245 -15.90 12.13 -0.85
C ALA A 245 -16.28 12.40 0.62
N ALA A 246 -15.57 11.76 1.57
CA ALA A 246 -15.78 11.95 3.01
C ALA A 246 -15.44 13.37 3.45
N ARG A 247 -14.32 13.90 2.96
CA ARG A 247 -13.86 15.26 3.28
C ARG A 247 -14.83 16.34 2.78
N ILE A 248 -15.32 16.20 1.56
CA ILE A 248 -16.33 17.12 0.98
C ILE A 248 -17.63 17.06 1.80
N ALA A 249 -18.13 15.85 2.08
CA ALA A 249 -19.34 15.68 2.85
C ALA A 249 -19.22 16.26 4.27
N ALA A 250 -18.08 16.04 4.93
CA ALA A 250 -17.79 16.62 6.24
C ALA A 250 -17.79 18.16 6.24
N ALA A 251 -17.24 18.77 5.18
CA ALA A 251 -17.23 20.23 5.03
C ALA A 251 -18.63 20.83 4.76
N LEU A 252 -19.55 20.05 4.18
CA LEU A 252 -20.91 20.47 3.83
C LEU A 252 -21.97 20.20 4.91
N GLY A 253 -21.60 19.72 6.07
CA GLY A 253 -22.57 19.51 7.16
C GLY A 253 -22.51 18.12 7.78
N ALA A 254 -21.57 17.30 7.35
CA ALA A 254 -21.22 16.04 7.96
C ALA A 254 -22.40 15.09 8.21
N PRO A 255 -22.81 14.31 7.21
CA PRO A 255 -23.88 13.33 7.37
C PRO A 255 -23.51 12.28 8.43
N GLU A 256 -24.52 11.60 8.97
CA GLU A 256 -24.35 10.50 9.92
C GLU A 256 -23.44 9.41 9.37
N HIS A 257 -23.58 9.11 8.07
CA HIS A 257 -22.73 8.19 7.33
C HIS A 257 -21.89 8.95 6.30
N LEU A 258 -20.57 8.95 6.50
CA LEU A 258 -19.65 9.58 5.57
C LEU A 258 -19.56 8.76 4.28
N PRO A 259 -19.73 9.38 3.10
CA PRO A 259 -19.47 8.70 1.83
C PRO A 259 -17.96 8.44 1.69
N LEU A 260 -17.58 7.21 1.38
CA LEU A 260 -16.18 6.84 1.18
C LEU A 260 -15.82 6.67 -0.30
N THR A 261 -16.82 6.43 -1.13
CA THR A 261 -16.65 6.23 -2.58
C THR A 261 -17.12 7.44 -3.37
N VAL A 262 -16.60 7.60 -4.59
CA VAL A 262 -17.08 8.63 -5.54
C VAL A 262 -18.58 8.48 -5.82
N ARG A 263 -19.07 7.23 -5.90
CA ARG A 263 -20.50 6.94 -6.12
C ARG A 263 -21.37 7.49 -4.99
N GLU A 264 -20.98 7.22 -3.75
CA GLU A 264 -21.68 7.70 -2.56
C GLU A 264 -21.60 9.22 -2.44
N GLY A 265 -20.41 9.81 -2.68
CA GLY A 265 -20.20 11.25 -2.69
C GLY A 265 -21.08 11.96 -3.72
N ARG A 266 -21.17 11.43 -4.93
CA ARG A 266 -22.08 11.96 -5.96
C ARG A 266 -23.55 11.85 -5.55
N ALA A 267 -23.96 10.77 -4.90
CA ALA A 267 -25.32 10.61 -4.40
C ALA A 267 -25.62 11.66 -3.31
N TYR A 268 -24.70 11.87 -2.39
CA TYR A 268 -24.80 12.88 -1.34
C TYR A 268 -24.92 14.30 -1.90
N LEU A 269 -24.12 14.64 -2.92
CA LEU A 269 -24.09 15.98 -3.52
C LEU A 269 -25.31 16.30 -4.39
N ARG A 270 -26.17 15.35 -4.76
CA ARG A 270 -27.38 15.61 -5.56
C ARG A 270 -28.35 16.59 -4.90
N GLY A 271 -28.35 16.69 -3.59
CA GLY A 271 -29.17 17.62 -2.83
C GLY A 271 -28.63 19.06 -2.75
N TYR A 272 -27.41 19.30 -3.24
CA TYR A 272 -26.77 20.61 -3.16
C TYR A 272 -26.95 21.38 -4.50
N ALA A 273 -27.16 22.69 -4.38
CA ALA A 273 -27.27 23.56 -5.55
C ALA A 273 -25.96 23.54 -6.36
N GLN A 274 -26.07 23.27 -7.65
CA GLN A 274 -24.93 23.35 -8.56
C GLN A 274 -24.76 24.80 -9.01
N HIS A 275 -23.70 25.45 -8.56
CA HIS A 275 -23.27 26.71 -9.13
C HIS A 275 -22.27 26.44 -10.27
N PRO A 276 -22.40 27.13 -11.42
CA PRO A 276 -21.41 27.01 -12.47
C PRO A 276 -20.04 27.43 -11.90
N LEU A 277 -19.03 26.61 -12.16
CA LEU A 277 -17.65 26.97 -11.80
C LEU A 277 -17.33 28.28 -12.52
N SER A 278 -16.87 29.30 -11.77
CA SER A 278 -16.27 30.48 -12.40
C SER A 278 -15.09 30.00 -13.23
N GLU A 279 -15.02 30.43 -14.49
CA GLU A 279 -13.87 30.14 -15.34
C GLU A 279 -12.60 30.51 -14.58
N ALA A 280 -11.70 29.54 -14.43
CA ALA A 280 -10.41 29.81 -13.84
C ALA A 280 -9.77 30.93 -14.67
N LYS A 281 -9.39 32.03 -14.02
CA LYS A 281 -8.66 33.09 -14.71
C LYS A 281 -7.42 32.45 -15.31
N SER A 282 -7.39 32.30 -16.62
CA SER A 282 -6.19 31.87 -17.34
C SER A 282 -5.06 32.84 -16.95
N ALA A 283 -3.94 32.31 -16.53
CA ALA A 283 -2.76 33.11 -16.29
C ALA A 283 -2.46 33.95 -17.54
N PRO A 284 -1.96 35.20 -17.39
CA PRO A 284 -1.72 36.07 -18.51
C PRO A 284 -0.79 35.40 -19.52
N ALA A 285 -1.29 35.17 -20.73
CA ALA A 285 -0.64 34.42 -21.81
C ALA A 285 0.63 35.11 -22.41
N GLN A 286 1.18 36.12 -21.78
CA GLN A 286 2.18 37.01 -22.37
C GLN A 286 3.58 37.00 -21.75
N ALA A 287 3.85 36.18 -20.71
CA ALA A 287 5.21 36.09 -20.19
C ALA A 287 6.09 35.28 -21.15
N GLN A 288 7.28 35.81 -21.49
CA GLN A 288 8.26 35.07 -22.28
C GLN A 288 8.65 33.78 -21.55
N PRO A 289 8.74 32.64 -22.26
CA PRO A 289 9.18 31.39 -21.66
C PRO A 289 10.55 31.50 -21.00
N VAL A 290 10.69 30.95 -19.80
CA VAL A 290 11.98 30.81 -19.12
C VAL A 290 12.77 29.66 -19.72
N LEU A 291 12.08 28.59 -20.13
CA LEU A 291 12.70 27.41 -20.70
C LEU A 291 11.74 26.77 -21.71
N THR A 292 12.29 26.33 -22.83
CA THR A 292 11.54 25.60 -23.86
C THR A 292 12.34 24.41 -24.35
N VAL A 293 11.77 23.25 -24.32
CA VAL A 293 12.26 22.05 -24.99
C VAL A 293 11.31 21.77 -26.17
N ARG A 294 11.83 21.46 -27.33
CA ARG A 294 11.05 21.10 -28.53
C ARG A 294 11.57 19.81 -29.11
N ASP A 295 10.69 18.86 -29.31
CA ASP A 295 10.95 17.56 -29.94
C ASP A 295 12.21 16.86 -29.40
N GLY A 296 12.35 16.83 -28.06
CA GLY A 296 13.51 16.27 -27.37
C GLY A 296 13.51 14.75 -27.38
N TRP A 297 14.62 14.16 -27.82
CA TRP A 297 14.84 12.71 -27.81
C TRP A 297 16.03 12.39 -26.94
N PHE A 298 15.92 11.39 -26.07
CA PHE A 298 17.01 11.01 -25.18
C PHE A 298 17.07 9.51 -24.94
N ARG A 299 18.30 8.96 -24.98
CA ARG A 299 18.64 7.60 -24.56
C ARG A 299 19.94 7.61 -23.77
N TYR A 300 20.07 6.70 -22.80
CA TYR A 300 21.26 6.62 -21.95
C TYR A 300 22.47 5.98 -22.64
N ALA A 301 22.27 5.16 -23.67
CA ALA A 301 23.33 4.54 -24.48
C ALA A 301 22.87 4.37 -25.94
N GLN A 302 23.82 4.32 -26.89
CA GLN A 302 23.51 4.21 -28.34
C GLN A 302 22.56 3.05 -28.69
N ASN A 303 22.69 1.92 -28.00
CA ASN A 303 21.87 0.72 -28.24
C ASN A 303 20.71 0.59 -27.24
N ALA A 304 20.47 1.57 -26.37
CA ALA A 304 19.36 1.58 -25.43
C ALA A 304 18.09 2.14 -26.09
N PRO A 305 16.90 1.73 -25.64
CA PRO A 305 15.65 2.34 -26.08
C PRO A 305 15.57 3.82 -25.70
N ASP A 306 14.88 4.61 -26.53
CA ASP A 306 14.63 6.01 -26.24
C ASP A 306 13.73 6.14 -25.01
N VAL A 307 14.22 6.88 -24.02
CA VAL A 307 13.50 7.20 -22.78
C VAL A 307 12.61 8.44 -22.98
N LEU A 308 13.11 9.45 -23.68
CA LEU A 308 12.28 10.58 -24.13
C LEU A 308 12.11 10.47 -25.65
N ARG A 309 10.86 10.68 -26.10
CA ARG A 309 10.48 10.56 -27.50
C ARG A 309 9.61 11.75 -27.89
N GLY A 310 10.20 12.72 -28.60
CA GLY A 310 9.48 13.92 -29.03
C GLY A 310 9.01 14.80 -27.86
N PHE A 311 9.75 14.79 -26.75
CA PHE A 311 9.36 15.55 -25.53
C PHE A 311 9.38 17.04 -25.80
N SER A 312 8.23 17.70 -25.61
CA SER A 312 8.10 19.14 -25.77
C SER A 312 7.44 19.74 -24.54
N LEU A 313 8.05 20.79 -23.98
CA LEU A 313 7.56 21.51 -22.80
C LEU A 313 8.01 22.95 -22.85
N THR A 314 7.12 23.87 -22.45
CA THR A 314 7.42 25.29 -22.31
C THR A 314 7.08 25.72 -20.89
N LEU A 315 8.08 26.24 -20.16
CA LEU A 315 7.92 26.75 -18.79
C LEU A 315 7.89 28.27 -18.81
N ARG A 316 6.96 28.85 -18.07
CA ARG A 316 6.84 30.32 -17.91
C ARG A 316 7.12 30.74 -16.48
N PRO A 317 7.53 32.03 -16.28
CA PRO A 317 7.81 32.53 -14.93
C PRO A 317 6.54 32.50 -14.05
N GLY A 318 6.73 32.10 -12.79
CA GLY A 318 5.64 32.08 -11.79
C GLY A 318 4.60 30.96 -11.93
N GLU A 319 4.75 30.06 -12.93
CA GLU A 319 3.88 28.91 -13.10
C GLU A 319 4.43 27.68 -12.36
N LEU A 320 3.54 26.88 -11.77
CA LEU A 320 3.82 25.57 -11.17
C LEU A 320 3.41 24.47 -12.15
N TYR A 321 4.37 23.65 -12.55
CA TYR A 321 4.13 22.52 -13.44
C TYR A 321 4.22 21.19 -12.70
N ALA A 322 3.24 20.34 -12.87
CA ALA A 322 3.28 18.96 -12.38
C ALA A 322 3.62 17.99 -13.52
N LEU A 323 4.77 17.30 -13.41
CA LEU A 323 5.15 16.26 -14.36
C LEU A 323 4.67 14.90 -13.82
N THR A 324 3.65 14.34 -14.47
CA THR A 324 2.99 13.09 -14.05
C THR A 324 3.27 11.95 -15.04
N GLY A 325 3.08 10.71 -14.60
CA GLY A 325 3.23 9.51 -15.43
C GLY A 325 3.65 8.29 -14.62
N SER A 326 3.64 7.11 -15.26
CA SER A 326 4.05 5.82 -14.66
C SER A 326 5.53 5.80 -14.24
N ASN A 327 5.89 4.88 -13.36
CA ASN A 327 7.30 4.62 -13.05
C ASN A 327 8.01 4.10 -14.31
N GLY A 328 9.25 4.58 -14.54
CA GLY A 328 9.96 4.31 -15.80
C GLY A 328 9.52 5.15 -16.99
N GLY A 329 8.48 6.00 -16.89
CA GLY A 329 7.98 6.89 -17.95
C GLY A 329 8.86 8.09 -18.30
N GLY A 330 10.12 8.12 -17.84
CA GLY A 330 11.09 9.16 -18.22
C GLY A 330 10.97 10.48 -17.43
N LYS A 331 10.17 10.58 -16.35
CA LYS A 331 10.00 11.82 -15.56
C LYS A 331 11.32 12.38 -15.03
N THR A 332 12.12 11.53 -14.38
CA THR A 332 13.43 11.94 -13.83
C THR A 332 14.40 12.33 -14.94
N THR A 333 14.36 11.64 -16.08
CA THR A 333 15.15 11.98 -17.26
C THR A 333 14.74 13.33 -17.83
N ALA A 334 13.44 13.59 -17.95
CA ALA A 334 12.93 14.90 -18.38
C ALA A 334 13.35 16.02 -17.43
N LEU A 335 13.27 15.82 -16.11
CA LEU A 335 13.78 16.76 -15.13
C LEU A 335 15.28 17.00 -15.26
N GLY A 336 16.09 15.93 -15.50
CA GLY A 336 17.53 16.04 -15.74
C GLY A 336 17.86 16.86 -16.99
N VAL A 337 17.07 16.71 -18.06
CA VAL A 337 17.19 17.55 -19.29
C VAL A 337 16.82 18.99 -18.98
N LEU A 338 15.70 19.26 -18.29
CA LEU A 338 15.26 20.60 -17.92
C LEU A 338 16.25 21.30 -17.00
N ALA A 339 16.93 20.55 -16.11
CA ALA A 339 17.97 21.05 -15.21
C ALA A 339 19.35 21.22 -15.90
N GLY A 340 19.49 20.86 -17.18
CA GLY A 340 20.77 20.90 -17.89
C GLY A 340 21.80 19.84 -17.47
N GLN A 341 21.38 18.84 -16.70
CA GLN A 341 22.23 17.72 -16.27
C GLN A 341 22.40 16.68 -17.39
N LEU A 342 21.40 16.55 -18.24
CA LEU A 342 21.38 15.66 -19.40
C LEU A 342 21.26 16.50 -20.68
N ARG A 343 21.97 16.10 -21.73
CA ARG A 343 21.92 16.75 -23.05
C ARG A 343 21.09 15.89 -24.00
N LEU A 344 20.19 16.55 -24.73
CA LEU A 344 19.38 15.95 -25.80
C LEU A 344 20.24 15.58 -27.01
#